data_fcf559f8c5ff5e25c112b2ace736b1e3
#
_entry.id   fcf559f8c5ff5e25c112b2ace736b1e3
#
_cell.length_a   1.000
_cell.length_b   1.000
_cell.length_c   1.000
_cell.angle_alpha   90.00
_cell.angle_beta   90.00
_cell.angle_gamma   90.00
#
_symmetry.space_group_name_H-M   'P 1'
#
loop_
_entity.id
_entity.type
_entity.pdbx_description
1 polymer ?
#
loop_
_entity_poly.entity_id
_entity_poly.type
_entity_poly.pdbx_seq_one_letter_code
_entity_poly.pdbx_strand_id
1 'polypeptide(L)'
;IGVCSLRTVSGQIEAAPIRLPALGLTGRPEATALATTIVDLAEQLGARLVFIDGPQAWKSPENGLVHSRICERQLATPGKTGLPGITKPSTYAPFIVFAVELFDQLATLGWPRLPDALALHSASRFALESFPTAAWRGLDLAPLPGKAKTPAGAVQAKLAELSRLLPISVEGAGDVTHDELQALVAGLAGIAVEGHTSCGVTLAGVAPFELEGTWREGFIVNPARRNTGKAAE
;
A
#
# COMPACT_ATOMS: atom_id res chain seq x y z
N ILE A 1 2.14 2.88 12.94
CA ILE A 1 2.56 3.02 11.53
C ILE A 1 3.84 2.20 11.36
N GLY A 2 3.90 1.36 10.33
CA GLY A 2 5.10 0.66 9.88
C GLY A 2 5.59 1.26 8.57
N VAL A 3 6.90 1.35 8.41
CA VAL A 3 7.55 1.78 7.17
C VAL A 3 8.55 0.70 6.77
N CYS A 4 8.64 0.43 5.47
CA CYS A 4 9.61 -0.51 4.93
C CYS A 4 10.08 -0.03 3.56
N SER A 5 11.38 0.07 3.36
CA SER A 5 11.93 0.25 2.03
C SER A 5 12.21 -1.09 1.37
N LEU A 6 11.99 -1.16 0.05
CA LEU A 6 12.29 -2.33 -0.74
C LEU A 6 13.11 -1.95 -1.96
N ARG A 7 14.10 -2.75 -2.28
CA ARG A 7 14.90 -2.61 -3.51
C ARG A 7 15.27 -3.99 -4.07
N THR A 8 15.64 -4.02 -5.32
CA THR A 8 16.17 -5.23 -5.96
C THR A 8 17.68 -5.12 -6.10
N VAL A 9 18.41 -6.11 -5.58
CA VAL A 9 19.87 -6.22 -5.68
C VAL A 9 20.22 -7.62 -6.16
N SER A 10 20.89 -7.72 -7.30
CA SER A 10 21.31 -9.01 -7.88
C SER A 10 20.21 -10.08 -7.94
N GLY A 11 18.98 -9.67 -8.26
CA GLY A 11 17.82 -10.57 -8.36
C GLY A 11 17.17 -10.95 -7.03
N GLN A 12 17.66 -10.43 -5.92
CA GLN A 12 17.02 -10.56 -4.59
C GLN A 12 16.27 -9.29 -4.23
N ILE A 13 15.21 -9.44 -3.46
CA ILE A 13 14.48 -8.34 -2.84
C ILE A 13 15.11 -8.09 -1.46
N GLU A 14 15.66 -6.91 -1.28
CA GLU A 14 16.11 -6.46 0.03
C GLU A 14 15.04 -5.56 0.64
N ALA A 15 14.62 -5.88 1.86
CA ALA A 15 13.64 -5.11 2.62
C ALA A 15 14.26 -4.60 3.92
N ALA A 16 14.15 -3.30 4.17
CA ALA A 16 14.62 -2.66 5.39
C ALA A 16 13.45 -1.99 6.11
N PRO A 17 12.97 -2.54 7.24
CA PRO A 17 12.03 -1.88 8.12
C PRO A 17 12.64 -0.60 8.71
N ILE A 18 11.84 0.48 8.72
CA ILE A 18 12.31 1.79 9.19
C ILE A 18 11.39 2.25 10.32
N ARG A 19 11.98 2.55 11.47
CA ARG A 19 11.23 3.02 12.64
C ARG A 19 10.96 4.52 12.55
N LEU A 20 9.72 4.94 12.84
CA LEU A 20 9.36 6.36 12.82
C LEU A 20 10.28 7.25 13.68
N PRO A 21 10.73 6.85 14.88
CA PRO A 21 11.68 7.65 15.63
C PRO A 21 13.01 7.91 14.91
N ALA A 22 13.47 6.97 14.08
CA ALA A 22 14.67 7.17 13.26
C ALA A 22 14.44 8.21 12.14
N LEU A 23 13.19 8.51 11.82
CA LEU A 23 12.76 9.53 10.87
C LEU A 23 12.39 10.86 11.57
N GLY A 24 12.67 10.99 12.88
CA GLY A 24 12.33 12.18 13.65
C GLY A 24 10.84 12.30 14.01
N LEU A 25 10.01 11.28 13.73
CA LEU A 25 8.60 11.26 14.01
C LEU A 25 8.29 10.47 15.29
N THR A 26 7.47 11.05 16.15
CA THR A 26 7.03 10.42 17.41
C THR A 26 5.52 10.53 17.56
N GLY A 27 4.90 9.59 18.25
CA GLY A 27 3.47 9.61 18.51
C GLY A 27 2.62 9.39 17.26
N ARG A 28 1.59 10.22 17.10
CA ARG A 28 0.71 10.25 15.92
C ARG A 28 1.03 11.49 15.09
N PRO A 29 1.80 11.36 14.01
CA PRO A 29 2.18 12.50 13.18
C PRO A 29 0.97 13.11 12.48
N GLU A 30 1.02 14.40 12.19
CA GLU A 30 0.13 15.09 11.26
C GLU A 30 0.44 14.66 9.80
N ALA A 31 -0.58 14.72 8.93
CA ALA A 31 -0.46 14.29 7.54
C ALA A 31 0.67 15.03 6.79
N THR A 32 0.79 16.34 6.99
CA THR A 32 1.83 17.18 6.36
C THR A 32 3.23 16.75 6.80
N ALA A 33 3.46 16.56 8.11
CA ALA A 33 4.76 16.15 8.63
C ALA A 33 5.14 14.75 8.12
N LEU A 34 4.18 13.82 8.09
CA LEU A 34 4.39 12.48 7.56
C LEU A 34 4.68 12.51 6.06
N ALA A 35 3.95 13.31 5.28
CA ALA A 35 4.17 13.45 3.84
C ALA A 35 5.58 13.96 3.52
N THR A 36 6.03 15.04 4.21
CA THR A 36 7.38 15.58 4.04
C THR A 36 8.42 14.51 4.36
N THR A 37 8.30 13.82 5.48
CA THR A 37 9.22 12.75 5.87
C THR A 37 9.26 11.59 4.86
N ILE A 38 8.10 11.19 4.32
CA ILE A 38 8.01 10.15 3.28
C ILE A 38 8.74 10.60 2.01
N VAL A 39 8.53 11.84 1.58
CA VAL A 39 9.16 12.39 0.38
C VAL A 39 10.67 12.46 0.55
N ASP A 40 11.16 13.01 1.66
CA ASP A 40 12.60 13.09 1.96
C ASP A 40 13.26 11.71 1.95
N LEU A 41 12.61 10.73 2.58
CA LEU A 41 13.09 9.35 2.60
C LEU A 41 13.08 8.73 1.19
N ALA A 42 12.00 8.90 0.44
CA ALA A 42 11.88 8.35 -0.91
C ALA A 42 12.91 8.96 -1.87
N GLU A 43 13.22 10.25 -1.75
CA GLU A 43 14.26 10.92 -2.51
C GLU A 43 15.66 10.43 -2.13
N GLN A 44 15.94 10.28 -0.84
CA GLN A 44 17.21 9.72 -0.35
C GLN A 44 17.45 8.29 -0.86
N LEU A 45 16.39 7.50 -0.97
CA LEU A 45 16.44 6.11 -1.46
C LEU A 45 16.37 6.00 -2.99
N GLY A 46 16.12 7.10 -3.70
CA GLY A 46 15.88 7.09 -5.15
C GLY A 46 14.62 6.34 -5.54
N ALA A 47 13.67 6.19 -4.62
CA ALA A 47 12.40 5.53 -4.89
C ALA A 47 11.51 6.40 -5.79
N ARG A 48 10.68 5.76 -6.63
CA ARG A 48 9.66 6.46 -7.43
C ARG A 48 8.23 6.04 -7.09
N LEU A 49 8.05 5.02 -6.27
CA LEU A 49 6.74 4.55 -5.84
C LEU A 49 6.67 4.51 -4.32
N VAL A 50 5.62 5.09 -3.78
CA VAL A 50 5.29 5.05 -2.35
C VAL A 50 3.95 4.33 -2.20
N PHE A 51 3.91 3.25 -1.44
CA PHE A 51 2.70 2.48 -1.17
C PHE A 51 2.18 2.80 0.23
N ILE A 52 0.89 3.07 0.33
CA ILE A 52 0.22 3.50 1.56
C ILE A 52 -0.97 2.59 1.85
N ASP A 53 -1.01 1.99 3.05
CA ASP A 53 -2.19 1.30 3.56
C ASP A 53 -3.21 2.34 4.06
N GLY A 54 -4.04 2.81 3.15
CA GLY A 54 -5.07 3.79 3.43
C GLY A 54 -5.71 4.34 2.16
N PRO A 55 -6.97 4.79 2.24
CA PRO A 55 -7.69 5.27 1.06
C PRO A 55 -7.12 6.59 0.54
N GLN A 56 -6.88 6.63 -0.76
CA GLN A 56 -6.37 7.82 -1.45
C GLN A 56 -7.44 8.87 -1.76
N ALA A 57 -8.71 8.49 -1.72
CA ALA A 57 -9.82 9.35 -2.13
C ALA A 57 -11.14 8.85 -1.57
N TRP A 58 -12.17 9.67 -1.64
CA TRP A 58 -13.53 9.36 -1.23
C TRP A 58 -14.29 8.57 -2.31
N LYS A 59 -15.40 7.96 -1.93
CA LYS A 59 -16.35 7.32 -2.87
C LYS A 59 -16.96 8.36 -3.82
N SER A 60 -17.15 8.00 -5.10
CA SER A 60 -17.98 8.77 -6.01
C SER A 60 -19.47 8.64 -5.66
N PRO A 61 -20.24 9.75 -5.64
CA PRO A 61 -21.69 9.66 -5.46
C PRO A 61 -22.37 8.83 -6.56
N GLU A 62 -21.79 8.81 -7.76
CA GLU A 62 -22.40 8.22 -8.97
C GLU A 62 -21.96 6.78 -9.26
N ASN A 63 -21.10 6.17 -8.44
CA ASN A 63 -20.60 4.81 -8.73
C ASN A 63 -21.62 3.67 -8.48
N GLY A 64 -22.86 3.99 -8.11
CA GLY A 64 -23.93 3.03 -7.89
C GLY A 64 -23.81 2.20 -6.59
N LEU A 65 -22.74 2.37 -5.81
CA LEU A 65 -22.52 1.66 -4.56
C LEU A 65 -22.95 2.52 -3.36
N VAL A 66 -23.48 1.89 -2.32
CA VAL A 66 -24.01 2.65 -1.16
C VAL A 66 -22.89 3.32 -0.35
N HIS A 67 -21.82 2.59 -0.04
CA HIS A 67 -20.74 3.08 0.83
C HIS A 67 -19.34 2.86 0.28
N SER A 68 -19.16 2.00 -0.72
CA SER A 68 -17.85 1.57 -1.19
C SER A 68 -17.37 2.37 -2.39
N ARG A 69 -16.07 2.59 -2.50
CA ARG A 69 -15.42 2.83 -3.80
C ARG A 69 -15.43 1.56 -4.64
N ILE A 70 -15.20 1.68 -5.94
CA ILE A 70 -15.16 0.53 -6.87
C ILE A 70 -14.06 -0.45 -6.45
N CYS A 71 -12.85 0.03 -6.15
CA CYS A 71 -11.73 -0.79 -5.68
C CYS A 71 -12.06 -1.57 -4.39
N GLU A 72 -12.72 -0.93 -3.43
CA GLU A 72 -13.13 -1.57 -2.18
C GLU A 72 -14.16 -2.67 -2.40
N ARG A 73 -15.05 -2.50 -3.36
CA ARG A 73 -16.03 -3.53 -3.74
C ARG A 73 -15.34 -4.73 -4.38
N GLN A 74 -14.42 -4.48 -5.31
CA GLN A 74 -13.68 -5.52 -6.02
C GLN A 74 -12.82 -6.36 -5.08
N LEU A 75 -12.18 -5.73 -4.08
CA LEU A 75 -11.30 -6.41 -3.11
C LEU A 75 -12.01 -6.87 -1.84
N ALA A 76 -13.34 -6.66 -1.73
CA ALA A 76 -14.13 -6.99 -0.55
C ALA A 76 -13.52 -6.46 0.76
N THR A 77 -13.05 -5.20 0.76
CA THR A 77 -12.46 -4.59 1.97
C THR A 77 -13.49 -4.53 3.10
N PRO A 78 -13.10 -4.72 4.37
CA PRO A 78 -14.03 -4.65 5.50
C PRO A 78 -14.50 -3.21 5.78
N GLY A 79 -13.59 -2.24 5.74
CA GLY A 79 -13.90 -0.82 5.84
C GLY A 79 -14.36 -0.23 4.52
N LYS A 80 -15.20 0.80 4.58
CA LYS A 80 -15.73 1.52 3.42
C LYS A 80 -15.48 3.02 3.60
N THR A 81 -14.86 3.61 2.62
CA THR A 81 -14.51 5.03 2.64
C THR A 81 -15.75 5.92 2.66
N GLY A 82 -16.77 5.59 1.87
CA GLY A 82 -18.00 6.37 1.79
C GLY A 82 -17.83 7.74 1.14
N LEU A 83 -18.87 8.55 1.26
CA LEU A 83 -18.81 9.98 0.94
C LEU A 83 -18.07 10.73 2.06
N PRO A 84 -17.54 11.94 1.83
CA PRO A 84 -16.94 12.75 2.86
C PRO A 84 -17.81 12.83 4.12
N GLY A 85 -17.24 12.46 5.26
CA GLY A 85 -17.95 12.41 6.54
C GLY A 85 -18.83 11.18 6.78
N ILE A 86 -19.02 10.29 5.80
CA ILE A 86 -19.90 9.10 5.92
C ILE A 86 -19.09 7.83 5.68
N THR A 87 -18.39 7.36 6.70
CA THR A 87 -17.58 6.15 6.63
C THR A 87 -18.27 4.95 7.28
N LYS A 88 -17.87 3.72 6.92
CA LYS A 88 -18.33 2.49 7.59
C LYS A 88 -17.17 1.54 7.90
N PRO A 89 -17.00 1.15 9.18
CA PRO A 89 -17.70 1.72 10.34
C PRO A 89 -17.32 3.19 10.56
N SER A 90 -18.17 3.94 11.25
CA SER A 90 -17.91 5.38 11.54
C SER A 90 -16.64 5.62 12.35
N THR A 91 -16.22 4.63 13.13
CA THR A 91 -14.95 4.65 13.88
C THR A 91 -13.69 4.74 12.99
N TYR A 92 -13.83 4.46 11.68
CA TYR A 92 -12.72 4.58 10.72
C TYR A 92 -12.57 6.00 10.15
N ALA A 93 -13.52 6.91 10.42
CA ALA A 93 -13.48 8.26 9.89
C ALA A 93 -12.15 9.00 10.13
N PRO A 94 -11.57 9.02 11.34
CA PRO A 94 -10.29 9.70 11.56
C PRO A 94 -9.13 9.11 10.75
N PHE A 95 -9.12 7.78 10.55
CA PHE A 95 -8.11 7.12 9.73
C PHE A 95 -8.28 7.46 8.24
N ILE A 96 -9.52 7.42 7.75
CA ILE A 96 -9.83 7.70 6.35
C ILE A 96 -9.53 9.16 6.00
N VAL A 97 -9.96 10.11 6.85
CA VAL A 97 -9.66 11.54 6.67
C VAL A 97 -8.15 11.76 6.63
N PHE A 98 -7.41 11.21 7.58
CA PHE A 98 -5.96 11.31 7.63
C PHE A 98 -5.29 10.73 6.38
N ALA A 99 -5.75 9.56 5.89
CA ALA A 99 -5.16 8.93 4.71
C ALA A 99 -5.40 9.77 3.45
N VAL A 100 -6.61 10.27 3.23
CA VAL A 100 -6.93 11.15 2.08
C VAL A 100 -6.10 12.42 2.14
N GLU A 101 -6.00 13.05 3.31
CA GLU A 101 -5.16 14.24 3.52
C GLU A 101 -3.68 13.95 3.24
N LEU A 102 -3.16 12.80 3.68
CA LEU A 102 -1.79 12.38 3.38
C LEU A 102 -1.53 12.29 1.88
N PHE A 103 -2.45 11.71 1.11
CA PHE A 103 -2.34 11.68 -0.36
C PHE A 103 -2.41 13.07 -0.98
N ASP A 104 -3.22 13.99 -0.44
CA ASP A 104 -3.28 15.38 -0.91
C ASP A 104 -1.95 16.10 -0.66
N GLN A 105 -1.37 15.93 0.53
CA GLN A 105 -0.05 16.49 0.86
C GLN A 105 1.06 15.90 -0.02
N LEU A 106 1.08 14.59 -0.24
CA LEU A 106 2.05 13.95 -1.14
C LEU A 106 1.94 14.49 -2.57
N ALA A 107 0.72 14.70 -3.07
CA ALA A 107 0.51 15.27 -4.40
C ALA A 107 1.08 16.70 -4.51
N THR A 108 0.93 17.55 -3.49
CA THR A 108 1.53 18.89 -3.47
C THR A 108 3.06 18.87 -3.44
N LEU A 109 3.64 17.79 -2.93
CA LEU A 109 5.09 17.54 -2.88
C LEU A 109 5.63 16.82 -4.13
N GLY A 110 4.81 16.69 -5.20
CA GLY A 110 5.23 16.08 -6.46
C GLY A 110 5.08 14.55 -6.53
N TRP A 111 4.30 13.97 -5.62
CA TRP A 111 3.95 12.55 -5.59
C TRP A 111 2.44 12.37 -5.82
N PRO A 112 1.97 12.57 -7.06
CA PRO A 112 0.54 12.48 -7.36
C PRO A 112 -0.01 11.06 -7.23
N ARG A 113 -1.33 10.95 -7.18
CA ARG A 113 -2.07 9.71 -7.37
C ARG A 113 -1.84 9.17 -8.78
N LEU A 114 -1.98 7.86 -8.95
CA LEU A 114 -1.90 7.22 -10.27
C LEU A 114 -3.07 7.70 -11.16
N PRO A 115 -2.81 8.41 -12.26
CA PRO A 115 -3.88 9.01 -13.06
C PRO A 115 -4.64 7.98 -13.90
N ASP A 116 -3.96 6.92 -14.34
CA ASP A 116 -4.51 5.80 -15.09
C ASP A 116 -3.64 4.54 -14.93
N ALA A 117 -4.16 3.40 -15.35
CA ALA A 117 -3.49 2.12 -15.17
C ALA A 117 -2.18 2.00 -15.99
N LEU A 118 -2.07 2.67 -17.13
CA LEU A 118 -0.88 2.60 -17.99
C LEU A 118 0.29 3.38 -17.39
N ALA A 119 -0.01 4.48 -16.70
CA ALA A 119 0.99 5.31 -16.05
C ALA A 119 1.79 4.58 -14.97
N LEU A 120 1.27 3.47 -14.42
CA LEU A 120 1.97 2.67 -13.40
C LEU A 120 3.36 2.22 -13.86
N HIS A 121 3.53 1.92 -15.15
CA HIS A 121 4.77 1.47 -15.74
C HIS A 121 5.63 2.61 -16.33
N SER A 122 5.23 3.85 -16.14
CA SER A 122 6.03 5.02 -16.54
C SER A 122 7.19 5.26 -15.60
N ALA A 123 8.11 6.13 -15.97
CA ALA A 123 9.21 6.57 -15.10
C ALA A 123 8.78 7.61 -14.04
N SER A 124 7.50 7.99 -14.00
CA SER A 124 6.99 9.00 -13.08
C SER A 124 6.90 8.51 -11.65
N ARG A 125 6.87 9.46 -10.72
CA ARG A 125 6.70 9.21 -9.27
C ARG A 125 5.22 9.16 -8.92
N PHE A 126 4.81 8.22 -8.06
CA PHE A 126 3.44 8.11 -7.59
C PHE A 126 3.34 7.73 -6.12
N ALA A 127 2.34 8.28 -5.43
CA ALA A 127 1.79 7.73 -4.21
C ALA A 127 0.62 6.78 -4.58
N LEU A 128 0.67 5.56 -4.11
CA LEU A 128 -0.21 4.46 -4.49
C LEU A 128 -0.90 3.88 -3.25
N GLU A 129 -2.20 3.67 -3.35
CA GLU A 129 -2.92 2.94 -2.30
C GLU A 129 -2.66 1.44 -2.44
N SER A 130 -2.39 0.78 -1.32
CA SER A 130 -2.34 -0.67 -1.21
C SER A 130 -3.25 -1.12 -0.07
N PHE A 131 -3.73 -2.35 -0.15
CA PHE A 131 -4.52 -2.99 0.90
C PHE A 131 -3.84 -4.30 1.31
N PRO A 132 -3.08 -4.32 2.42
CA PRO A 132 -2.24 -5.46 2.81
C PRO A 132 -2.99 -6.79 2.88
N THR A 133 -4.24 -6.81 3.36
CA THR A 133 -5.06 -8.03 3.37
C THR A 133 -5.27 -8.60 1.94
N ALA A 134 -5.48 -7.75 0.95
CA ALA A 134 -5.59 -8.19 -0.44
C ALA A 134 -4.21 -8.53 -1.03
N ALA A 135 -3.16 -7.83 -0.62
CA ALA A 135 -1.79 -8.13 -1.03
C ALA A 135 -1.37 -9.56 -0.61
N TRP A 136 -1.64 -9.97 0.62
CA TRP A 136 -1.42 -11.35 1.07
C TRP A 136 -2.19 -12.37 0.22
N ARG A 137 -3.48 -12.11 -0.03
CA ARG A 137 -4.31 -13.00 -0.86
C ARG A 137 -3.82 -13.06 -2.31
N GLY A 138 -3.37 -11.93 -2.85
CA GLY A 138 -2.79 -11.87 -4.19
C GLY A 138 -1.54 -12.74 -4.36
N LEU A 139 -0.81 -12.97 -3.28
CA LEU A 139 0.34 -13.88 -3.21
C LEU A 139 -0.05 -15.34 -2.87
N ASP A 140 -1.33 -15.67 -2.81
CA ASP A 140 -1.87 -16.97 -2.34
C ASP A 140 -1.46 -17.30 -0.90
N LEU A 141 -1.26 -16.29 -0.08
CA LEU A 141 -0.95 -16.43 1.34
C LEU A 141 -2.14 -15.98 2.20
N ALA A 142 -2.37 -16.67 3.32
CA ALA A 142 -3.37 -16.24 4.29
C ALA A 142 -2.95 -14.88 4.88
N PRO A 143 -3.86 -13.89 4.98
CA PRO A 143 -3.55 -12.60 5.57
C PRO A 143 -3.11 -12.72 7.03
N LEU A 144 -2.22 -11.81 7.45
CA LEU A 144 -1.90 -11.65 8.86
C LEU A 144 -3.16 -11.17 9.61
N PRO A 145 -3.53 -11.77 10.75
CA PRO A 145 -4.62 -11.27 11.57
C PRO A 145 -4.41 -9.81 11.97
N GLY A 146 -5.50 -9.08 12.27
CA GLY A 146 -5.37 -7.70 12.76
C GLY A 146 -4.50 -7.65 14.03
N LYS A 147 -3.75 -6.58 14.21
CA LYS A 147 -2.69 -6.42 15.23
C LYS A 147 -3.10 -6.90 16.64
N ALA A 148 -4.30 -6.54 17.10
CA ALA A 148 -4.81 -6.95 18.41
C ALA A 148 -5.12 -8.46 18.52
N LYS A 149 -5.21 -9.17 17.40
CA LYS A 149 -5.53 -10.60 17.32
C LYS A 149 -4.35 -11.44 16.84
N THR A 150 -3.19 -10.83 16.61
CA THR A 150 -2.00 -11.51 16.10
C THR A 150 -1.31 -12.27 17.23
N PRO A 151 -1.22 -13.61 17.16
CA PRO A 151 -0.53 -14.39 18.17
C PRO A 151 0.98 -14.08 18.23
N ALA A 152 1.61 -14.36 19.36
CA ALA A 152 3.06 -14.29 19.46
C ALA A 152 3.72 -15.21 18.42
N GLY A 153 4.77 -14.71 17.76
CA GLY A 153 5.49 -15.43 16.70
C GLY A 153 4.80 -15.48 15.33
N ALA A 154 3.54 -15.01 15.20
CA ALA A 154 2.84 -15.05 13.93
C ALA A 154 3.46 -14.13 12.86
N VAL A 155 4.07 -13.01 13.26
CA VAL A 155 4.78 -12.10 12.35
C VAL A 155 5.97 -12.82 11.74
N GLN A 156 6.82 -13.46 12.55
CA GLN A 156 7.99 -14.21 12.10
C GLN A 156 7.61 -15.43 11.26
N ALA A 157 6.53 -16.12 11.62
CA ALA A 157 6.00 -17.24 10.83
C ALA A 157 5.55 -16.76 9.43
N LYS A 158 4.85 -15.63 9.35
CA LYS A 158 4.43 -15.03 8.08
C LYS A 158 5.60 -14.51 7.26
N LEU A 159 6.59 -13.92 7.89
CA LEU A 159 7.81 -13.51 7.21
C LEU A 159 8.54 -14.73 6.61
N ALA A 160 8.62 -15.83 7.35
CA ALA A 160 9.21 -17.07 6.86
C ALA A 160 8.39 -17.70 5.70
N GLU A 161 7.06 -17.61 5.70
CA GLU A 161 6.23 -18.02 4.56
C GLU A 161 6.55 -17.17 3.32
N LEU A 162 6.64 -15.86 3.48
CA LEU A 162 6.96 -14.92 2.41
C LEU A 162 8.36 -15.17 1.82
N SER A 163 9.37 -15.42 2.68
CA SER A 163 10.75 -15.73 2.26
C SER A 163 10.90 -17.10 1.56
N ARG A 164 9.96 -18.02 1.77
CA ARG A 164 9.91 -19.26 0.98
C ARG A 164 9.29 -19.04 -0.39
N LEU A 165 8.40 -18.07 -0.52
CA LEU A 165 7.72 -17.76 -1.78
C LEU A 165 8.56 -16.86 -2.69
N LEU A 166 9.27 -15.90 -2.11
CA LEU A 166 10.00 -14.85 -2.82
C LEU A 166 11.47 -14.83 -2.38
N PRO A 167 12.40 -14.48 -3.26
CA PRO A 167 13.81 -14.30 -2.93
C PRO A 167 13.99 -12.98 -2.15
N ILE A 168 13.55 -12.96 -0.89
CA ILE A 168 13.54 -11.78 -0.04
C ILE A 168 14.46 -11.95 1.16
N SER A 169 15.28 -10.94 1.41
CA SER A 169 16.08 -10.75 2.62
C SER A 169 15.55 -9.55 3.39
N VAL A 170 15.37 -9.70 4.70
CA VAL A 170 14.83 -8.64 5.55
C VAL A 170 15.83 -8.28 6.63
N GLU A 171 16.21 -7.01 6.67
CA GLU A 171 17.09 -6.48 7.71
C GLU A 171 16.39 -6.56 9.08
N GLY A 172 17.10 -7.06 10.11
CA GLY A 172 16.51 -7.19 11.44
C GLY A 172 15.28 -8.09 11.49
N ALA A 173 15.23 -9.18 10.70
CA ALA A 173 14.06 -10.05 10.54
C ALA A 173 13.42 -10.52 11.87
N GLY A 174 14.23 -10.69 12.94
CA GLY A 174 13.73 -11.08 14.27
C GLY A 174 12.90 -10.02 14.98
N ASP A 175 13.10 -8.76 14.64
CA ASP A 175 12.48 -7.59 15.30
C ASP A 175 11.36 -6.94 14.47
N VAL A 176 11.03 -7.51 13.31
CA VAL A 176 9.97 -6.99 12.42
C VAL A 176 8.64 -6.99 13.15
N THR A 177 8.01 -5.83 13.20
CA THR A 177 6.68 -5.65 13.80
C THR A 177 5.56 -6.01 12.84
N HIS A 178 4.34 -6.13 13.37
CA HIS A 178 3.13 -6.34 12.58
C HIS A 178 2.96 -5.28 11.47
N ASP A 179 3.10 -4.00 11.83
CA ASP A 179 2.87 -2.89 10.90
C ASP A 179 3.98 -2.82 9.83
N GLU A 180 5.22 -3.12 10.18
CA GLU A 180 6.33 -3.17 9.23
C GLU A 180 6.18 -4.35 8.24
N LEU A 181 5.71 -5.51 8.69
CA LEU A 181 5.42 -6.63 7.79
C LEU A 181 4.27 -6.32 6.84
N GLN A 182 3.25 -5.60 7.29
CA GLN A 182 2.17 -5.13 6.42
C GLN A 182 2.67 -4.10 5.39
N ALA A 183 3.56 -3.18 5.80
CA ALA A 183 4.20 -2.23 4.89
C ALA A 183 5.09 -2.95 3.86
N LEU A 184 5.84 -3.98 4.29
CA LEU A 184 6.65 -4.78 3.38
C LEU A 184 5.78 -5.45 2.32
N VAL A 185 4.72 -6.17 2.70
CA VAL A 185 3.88 -6.88 1.72
C VAL A 185 3.16 -5.92 0.78
N ALA A 186 2.73 -4.77 1.26
CA ALA A 186 2.14 -3.71 0.43
C ALA A 186 3.12 -3.24 -0.66
N GLY A 187 4.39 -3.02 -0.31
CA GLY A 187 5.43 -2.52 -1.21
C GLY A 187 5.90 -3.52 -2.28
N LEU A 188 5.61 -4.83 -2.14
CA LEU A 188 6.01 -5.84 -3.14
C LEU A 188 5.42 -5.60 -4.52
N ALA A 189 4.29 -4.91 -4.62
CA ALA A 189 3.75 -4.48 -5.90
C ALA A 189 4.71 -3.56 -6.66
N GLY A 190 5.43 -2.68 -5.94
CA GLY A 190 6.45 -1.80 -6.52
C GLY A 190 7.62 -2.58 -7.13
N ILE A 191 8.07 -3.61 -6.45
CA ILE A 191 9.12 -4.51 -6.95
C ILE A 191 8.69 -5.17 -8.27
N ALA A 192 7.42 -5.59 -8.38
CA ALA A 192 6.88 -6.15 -9.63
C ALA A 192 6.79 -5.11 -10.76
N VAL A 193 6.38 -3.89 -10.44
CA VAL A 193 6.32 -2.75 -11.39
C VAL A 193 7.71 -2.39 -11.91
N GLU A 194 8.74 -2.46 -11.06
CA GLU A 194 10.15 -2.23 -11.43
C GLU A 194 10.76 -3.40 -12.25
N GLY A 195 9.96 -4.36 -12.65
CA GLY A 195 10.37 -5.44 -13.55
C GLY A 195 10.94 -6.67 -12.86
N HIS A 196 10.91 -6.75 -11.53
CA HIS A 196 11.30 -7.98 -10.84
C HIS A 196 10.27 -9.09 -11.10
N THR A 197 10.75 -10.26 -11.49
CA THR A 197 9.87 -11.33 -12.02
C THR A 197 9.30 -12.28 -10.99
N SER A 198 9.64 -12.15 -9.71
CA SER A 198 9.19 -13.07 -8.66
C SER A 198 7.70 -12.93 -8.31
N CYS A 199 7.11 -11.76 -8.51
CA CYS A 199 5.67 -11.52 -8.36
C CYS A 199 5.14 -10.66 -9.51
N GLY A 200 3.82 -10.63 -9.65
CA GLY A 200 3.09 -9.72 -10.53
C GLY A 200 2.46 -8.58 -9.75
N VAL A 201 1.69 -7.77 -10.45
CA VAL A 201 0.90 -6.66 -9.88
C VAL A 201 -0.55 -6.76 -10.34
N THR A 202 -1.48 -6.41 -9.47
CA THR A 202 -2.90 -6.25 -9.77
C THR A 202 -3.37 -4.86 -9.40
N LEU A 203 -4.28 -4.32 -10.22
CA LEU A 203 -5.00 -3.08 -9.96
C LEU A 203 -6.47 -3.39 -9.77
N ALA A 204 -7.06 -2.82 -8.72
CA ALA A 204 -8.50 -2.80 -8.50
C ALA A 204 -8.98 -1.36 -8.47
N GLY A 205 -10.13 -1.08 -9.07
CA GLY A 205 -10.72 0.26 -9.09
C GLY A 205 -10.72 0.91 -10.47
N VAL A 206 -10.85 2.21 -10.44
CA VAL A 206 -10.88 3.10 -11.62
C VAL A 206 -9.99 4.31 -11.37
N ALA A 207 -9.65 5.05 -12.41
CA ALA A 207 -8.87 6.28 -12.30
C ALA A 207 -9.48 7.25 -11.27
N PRO A 208 -8.66 7.86 -10.41
CA PRO A 208 -9.13 8.92 -9.53
C PRO A 208 -9.52 10.15 -10.35
N PHE A 209 -10.52 10.88 -9.88
CA PHE A 209 -10.95 12.13 -10.47
C PHE A 209 -11.36 13.11 -9.38
N GLU A 210 -11.31 14.39 -9.72
CA GLU A 210 -11.74 15.45 -8.81
C GLU A 210 -13.20 15.80 -9.06
N LEU A 211 -13.99 15.90 -7.99
CA LEU A 211 -15.37 16.36 -8.02
C LEU A 211 -15.57 17.34 -6.86
N GLU A 212 -15.93 18.59 -7.16
CA GLU A 212 -16.17 19.65 -6.18
C GLU A 212 -14.98 19.85 -5.21
N GLY A 213 -13.76 19.90 -5.76
CA GLY A 213 -12.53 20.08 -4.99
C GLY A 213 -12.15 18.87 -4.11
N THR A 214 -12.72 17.69 -4.38
CA THR A 214 -12.49 16.49 -3.59
C THR A 214 -12.18 15.30 -4.49
N TRP A 215 -11.11 14.59 -4.21
CA TRP A 215 -10.72 13.39 -4.94
C TRP A 215 -11.69 12.23 -4.68
N ARG A 216 -12.04 11.53 -5.77
CA ARG A 216 -12.97 10.40 -5.81
C ARG A 216 -12.34 9.18 -6.44
N GLU A 217 -12.75 7.98 -5.97
CA GLU A 217 -12.33 6.68 -6.47
C GLU A 217 -10.81 6.45 -6.36
N GLY A 218 -10.19 5.82 -7.34
CA GLY A 218 -8.77 5.53 -7.39
C GLY A 218 -8.48 4.04 -7.40
N PHE A 219 -7.22 3.71 -7.65
CA PHE A 219 -6.74 2.33 -7.72
C PHE A 219 -6.18 1.86 -6.39
N ILE A 220 -6.46 0.60 -6.03
CA ILE A 220 -5.66 -0.15 -5.06
C ILE A 220 -4.72 -1.04 -5.85
N VAL A 221 -3.43 -0.91 -5.57
CA VAL A 221 -2.34 -1.64 -6.26
C VAL A 221 -1.74 -2.64 -5.30
N ASN A 222 -1.81 -3.93 -5.64
CA ASN A 222 -1.31 -5.00 -4.78
C ASN A 222 -0.41 -5.96 -5.55
N PRO A 223 0.54 -6.63 -4.86
CA PRO A 223 1.27 -7.73 -5.47
C PRO A 223 0.33 -8.90 -5.78
N ALA A 224 0.70 -9.68 -6.80
CA ALA A 224 0.01 -10.90 -7.16
C ALA A 224 1.04 -12.02 -7.41
N ARG A 225 0.63 -13.25 -7.18
CA ARG A 225 1.43 -14.40 -7.60
C ARG A 225 1.53 -14.42 -9.12
N ARG A 226 2.73 -14.60 -9.62
CA ARG A 226 2.92 -14.80 -11.05
C ARG A 226 2.47 -16.20 -11.42
N ASN A 227 1.49 -16.32 -12.29
CA ASN A 227 1.16 -17.62 -12.89
C ASN A 227 2.32 -18.05 -13.77
N THR A 228 3.20 -18.91 -13.25
CA THR A 228 4.26 -19.57 -14.04
C THR A 228 3.73 -20.77 -14.83
N GLY A 229 2.42 -20.81 -15.07
CA GLY A 229 1.73 -21.96 -15.62
C GLY A 229 1.04 -21.69 -16.95
N LYS A 230 1.53 -22.38 -17.98
CA LYS A 230 1.04 -22.61 -19.34
C LYS A 230 1.13 -21.41 -20.28
N ALA A 231 2.28 -21.31 -20.98
CA ALA A 231 2.22 -20.89 -22.37
C ALA A 231 1.10 -21.73 -23.02
N ALA A 232 0.10 -21.06 -23.58
CA ALA A 232 -0.89 -21.71 -24.42
C ALA A 232 -0.12 -22.35 -25.59
N GLU A 233 -0.17 -23.67 -25.68
CA GLU A 233 0.15 -24.42 -26.91
C GLU A 233 -0.86 -24.06 -27.99
#